data_862a2fb884cda96a800b81974519f413
#
_entry.id   862a2fb884cda96a800b81974519f413
#
_cell.length_a   1.000
_cell.length_b   1.000
_cell.length_c   1.000
_cell.angle_alpha   90.00
_cell.angle_beta   90.00
_cell.angle_gamma   90.00
#
_symmetry.space_group_name_H-M   'P 1'
#
loop_
_entity.id
_entity.type
_entity.pdbx_description
1 polymer ?
#
loop_
_entity_poly.entity_id
_entity_poly.type
_entity_poly.pdbx_seq_one_letter_code
_entity_poly.pdbx_strand_id
1 'polypeptide(L)'
;MPRSMFRRVPIVACALALAAPLGLVACGGEKDQGVDVPAREGLAIEMGGIDYTVFITRELNPRITPDKAYVKVEAPPGQSLYGIFLKACNISTDKRSTASEFVVKDNQDNRFEPEPLPADNAFAYTPRTLDPEECIPEAGSVAQLGPTAGSMLLFKFPLENTENRPLELEIEQNGEKRTFELDI
;
A
#
# COMPACT_ATOMS: atom_id res chain seq x y z
N MET A 1 77.18 -40.92 -47.34
CA MET A 1 75.82 -41.49 -47.40
C MET A 1 75.38 -41.82 -46.02
N PRO A 2 74.43 -41.16 -45.47
CA PRO A 2 73.03 -41.50 -45.54
C PRO A 2 72.09 -40.26 -45.46
N ARG A 3 70.88 -40.53 -45.81
CA ARG A 3 69.73 -39.66 -46.07
C ARG A 3 69.16 -38.97 -44.86
N SER A 4 68.94 -37.69 -45.01
CA SER A 4 68.15 -36.85 -44.10
C SER A 4 66.64 -37.15 -44.26
N MET A 5 65.97 -37.49 -43.14
CA MET A 5 64.53 -37.68 -43.08
C MET A 5 63.90 -36.46 -42.50
N PHE A 6 63.26 -35.59 -43.25
CA PHE A 6 62.43 -34.52 -42.83
C PHE A 6 61.10 -35.05 -42.25
N ARG A 7 60.93 -34.88 -40.98
CA ARG A 7 59.69 -35.25 -40.30
C ARG A 7 58.77 -33.98 -40.22
N ARG A 8 57.72 -34.07 -41.02
CA ARG A 8 56.67 -33.05 -41.01
C ARG A 8 55.84 -33.17 -39.72
N VAL A 9 55.74 -32.08 -38.95
CA VAL A 9 54.86 -31.95 -37.77
C VAL A 9 53.54 -31.36 -38.25
N PRO A 10 52.39 -32.01 -37.99
CA PRO A 10 51.07 -31.35 -38.27
C PRO A 10 50.70 -30.36 -37.17
N ILE A 11 50.41 -29.17 -37.63
CA ILE A 11 49.82 -28.11 -36.76
C ILE A 11 48.35 -28.46 -36.54
N VAL A 12 48.03 -28.85 -35.32
CA VAL A 12 46.63 -29.00 -34.87
C VAL A 12 46.13 -27.63 -34.45
N ALA A 13 45.24 -27.05 -35.25
CA ALA A 13 44.54 -25.83 -34.92
C ALA A 13 43.42 -26.17 -33.90
N CYS A 14 43.61 -25.85 -32.63
CA CYS A 14 42.53 -25.87 -31.64
C CYS A 14 41.61 -24.65 -31.83
N ALA A 15 40.45 -24.87 -32.40
CA ALA A 15 39.38 -23.91 -32.40
C ALA A 15 38.73 -23.87 -30.99
N LEU A 16 39.03 -22.84 -30.19
CA LEU A 16 38.30 -22.54 -28.97
C LEU A 16 36.94 -21.98 -29.33
N ALA A 17 35.90 -22.80 -29.18
CA ALA A 17 34.51 -22.34 -29.16
C ALA A 17 34.23 -21.64 -27.82
N LEU A 18 34.13 -20.32 -27.85
CA LEU A 18 33.59 -19.56 -26.73
C LEU A 18 32.07 -19.82 -26.67
N ALA A 19 31.64 -20.71 -25.79
CA ALA A 19 30.25 -20.82 -25.36
C ALA A 19 29.99 -19.72 -24.35
N ALA A 20 29.35 -18.63 -24.75
CA ALA A 20 28.79 -17.63 -23.86
C ALA A 20 27.55 -18.22 -23.16
N PRO A 21 27.49 -18.27 -21.82
CA PRO A 21 26.24 -18.58 -21.17
C PRO A 21 25.31 -17.39 -21.34
N LEU A 22 24.20 -17.55 -22.04
CA LEU A 22 23.04 -16.69 -21.97
C LEU A 22 22.49 -16.80 -20.54
N GLY A 23 22.95 -15.90 -19.69
CA GLY A 23 22.34 -15.70 -18.39
C GLY A 23 20.92 -15.20 -18.60
N LEU A 24 19.94 -16.06 -18.34
CA LEU A 24 18.56 -15.67 -18.07
C LEU A 24 18.63 -14.80 -16.83
N VAL A 25 18.55 -13.48 -17.00
CA VAL A 25 18.24 -12.55 -15.93
C VAL A 25 16.78 -12.84 -15.56
N ALA A 26 16.61 -13.74 -14.58
CA ALA A 26 15.35 -13.83 -13.88
C ALA A 26 15.13 -12.44 -13.26
N CYS A 27 14.07 -11.74 -13.65
CA CYS A 27 13.50 -10.65 -12.88
C CYS A 27 13.01 -11.26 -11.56
N GLY A 28 13.93 -11.51 -10.65
CA GLY A 28 13.64 -11.70 -9.24
C GLY A 28 13.25 -10.33 -8.73
N GLY A 29 12.04 -10.21 -8.19
CA GLY A 29 11.61 -8.98 -7.55
C GLY A 29 12.67 -8.53 -6.56
N GLU A 30 13.21 -7.36 -6.77
CA GLU A 30 14.04 -6.67 -5.79
C GLU A 30 13.20 -6.55 -4.51
N LYS A 31 13.67 -7.22 -3.48
CA LYS A 31 13.24 -6.87 -2.13
C LYS A 31 13.82 -5.49 -1.89
N ASP A 32 12.97 -4.49 -1.90
CA ASP A 32 13.32 -3.11 -1.58
C ASP A 32 14.10 -3.08 -0.28
N GLN A 33 15.40 -2.79 -0.41
CA GLN A 33 16.26 -2.54 0.73
C GLN A 33 16.16 -1.05 1.06
N GLY A 34 15.16 -0.69 1.89
CA GLY A 34 15.37 0.37 2.86
C GLY A 34 15.15 1.81 2.41
N VAL A 35 14.30 2.07 1.43
CA VAL A 35 13.60 3.36 1.32
C VAL A 35 12.12 3.03 1.29
N ASP A 36 11.40 3.34 2.36
CA ASP A 36 9.94 3.26 2.39
C ASP A 36 9.40 4.35 1.44
N VAL A 37 9.33 4.01 0.16
CA VAL A 37 8.65 4.87 -0.81
C VAL A 37 7.16 4.72 -0.53
N PRO A 38 6.43 5.81 -0.23
CA PRO A 38 5.00 5.73 -0.03
C PRO A 38 4.31 5.10 -1.24
N ALA A 39 3.40 4.18 -1.00
CA ALA A 39 2.56 3.67 -2.08
C ALA A 39 1.52 4.73 -2.44
N ARG A 40 1.05 4.70 -3.68
CA ARG A 40 -0.05 5.56 -4.12
C ARG A 40 -1.38 4.91 -3.85
N GLU A 41 -2.41 5.73 -3.75
CA GLU A 41 -3.79 5.24 -3.73
C GLU A 41 -4.07 4.27 -4.89
N GLY A 42 -4.87 3.25 -4.63
CA GLY A 42 -5.16 2.16 -5.58
C GLY A 42 -4.15 1.02 -5.59
N LEU A 43 -2.97 1.17 -5.00
CA LEU A 43 -1.99 0.09 -4.88
C LEU A 43 -2.18 -0.65 -3.55
N ALA A 44 -1.85 -1.94 -3.55
CA ALA A 44 -1.87 -2.75 -2.33
C ALA A 44 -0.47 -2.76 -1.69
N ILE A 45 -0.45 -2.68 -0.36
CA ILE A 45 0.76 -2.89 0.47
C ILE A 45 0.50 -4.07 1.39
N GLU A 46 1.39 -5.05 1.36
CA GLU A 46 1.38 -6.15 2.32
C GLU A 46 2.11 -5.73 3.60
N MET A 47 1.48 -6.00 4.75
CA MET A 47 2.06 -5.84 6.07
C MET A 47 1.52 -6.91 7.02
N GLY A 48 2.40 -7.74 7.57
CA GLY A 48 2.03 -8.79 8.53
C GLY A 48 1.03 -9.84 8.04
N GLY A 49 0.96 -10.08 6.73
CA GLY A 49 0.02 -11.00 6.08
C GLY A 49 -1.35 -10.38 5.78
N ILE A 50 -1.48 -9.07 5.95
CA ILE A 50 -2.65 -8.28 5.55
C ILE A 50 -2.28 -7.39 4.36
N ASP A 51 -3.08 -7.42 3.31
CA ASP A 51 -3.03 -6.50 2.18
C ASP A 51 -3.89 -5.28 2.45
N TYR A 52 -3.26 -4.10 2.55
CA TYR A 52 -3.95 -2.82 2.69
C TYR A 52 -4.00 -2.12 1.32
N THR A 53 -5.17 -1.61 0.96
CA THR A 53 -5.36 -0.77 -0.22
C THR A 53 -6.15 0.47 0.16
N VAL A 54 -5.57 1.65 0.05
CA VAL A 54 -6.33 2.91 0.08
C VAL A 54 -6.90 3.12 -1.31
N PHE A 55 -8.22 3.20 -1.42
CA PHE A 55 -8.89 3.40 -2.71
C PHE A 55 -8.96 4.87 -3.12
N ILE A 56 -9.30 5.72 -2.15
CA ILE A 56 -9.47 7.15 -2.36
C ILE A 56 -9.48 7.90 -1.04
N THR A 57 -8.90 9.08 -1.06
CA THR A 57 -9.05 10.11 -0.02
C THR A 57 -9.86 11.27 -0.59
N ARG A 58 -10.87 11.72 0.14
CA ARG A 58 -11.71 12.81 -0.32
C ARG A 58 -12.30 13.65 0.80
N GLU A 59 -12.47 14.93 0.54
CA GLU A 59 -13.22 15.81 1.42
C GLU A 59 -14.69 15.39 1.49
N LEU A 60 -15.26 15.45 2.70
CA LEU A 60 -16.63 15.06 2.97
C LEU A 60 -17.48 16.28 3.32
N ASN A 61 -18.63 16.39 2.64
CA ASN A 61 -19.64 17.38 2.96
C ASN A 61 -20.91 16.71 3.52
N PRO A 62 -21.13 16.73 4.85
CA PRO A 62 -22.26 16.03 5.46
C PRO A 62 -23.65 16.59 5.09
N ARG A 63 -23.71 17.70 4.36
CA ARG A 63 -24.97 18.29 3.88
C ARG A 63 -25.51 17.66 2.61
N ILE A 64 -24.64 16.96 1.86
CA ILE A 64 -24.99 16.39 0.54
C ILE A 64 -24.89 14.87 0.52
N THR A 65 -25.61 14.26 -0.41
CA THR A 65 -25.49 12.82 -0.69
C THR A 65 -24.29 12.61 -1.65
N PRO A 66 -23.43 11.59 -1.46
CA PRO A 66 -23.60 10.49 -0.49
C PRO A 66 -23.00 10.77 0.91
N ASP A 67 -22.28 11.86 1.12
CA ASP A 67 -21.41 12.08 2.28
C ASP A 67 -22.16 12.13 3.61
N LYS A 68 -23.41 12.60 3.61
CA LYS A 68 -24.28 12.56 4.80
C LYS A 68 -24.54 11.13 5.34
N ALA A 69 -24.26 10.08 4.53
CA ALA A 69 -24.34 8.71 4.99
C ALA A 69 -23.07 8.28 5.74
N TYR A 70 -21.93 8.87 5.42
CA TYR A 70 -20.65 8.57 6.03
C TYR A 70 -20.46 9.30 7.36
N VAL A 71 -20.84 10.58 7.41
CA VAL A 71 -20.63 11.44 8.57
C VAL A 71 -21.83 12.36 8.75
N LYS A 72 -22.22 12.60 10.02
CA LYS A 72 -23.39 13.44 10.38
C LYS A 72 -23.01 14.77 11.03
N VAL A 73 -21.73 14.94 11.35
CA VAL A 73 -21.22 16.16 12.00
C VAL A 73 -20.50 17.02 10.96
N GLU A 74 -20.61 18.33 11.11
CA GLU A 74 -19.87 19.28 10.26
C GLU A 74 -18.51 19.60 10.88
N ALA A 75 -17.53 19.94 10.03
CA ALA A 75 -16.27 20.45 10.49
C ALA A 75 -16.46 21.83 11.15
N PRO A 76 -15.70 22.16 12.22
CA PRO A 76 -15.63 23.51 12.73
C PRO A 76 -15.11 24.50 11.66
N PRO A 77 -15.40 25.81 11.79
CA PRO A 77 -14.83 26.80 10.91
C PRO A 77 -13.29 26.71 10.80
N GLY A 78 -12.77 26.79 9.59
CA GLY A 78 -11.33 26.68 9.32
C GLY A 78 -10.79 25.26 9.26
N GLN A 79 -11.66 24.25 9.30
CA GLN A 79 -11.31 22.83 9.18
C GLN A 79 -12.19 22.14 8.14
N SER A 80 -11.70 21.03 7.59
CA SER A 80 -12.44 20.14 6.70
C SER A 80 -12.38 18.70 7.19
N LEU A 81 -13.42 17.93 6.88
CA LEU A 81 -13.49 16.49 7.12
C LEU A 81 -13.03 15.74 5.87
N TYR A 82 -12.18 14.76 6.07
CA TYR A 82 -11.72 13.86 5.01
C TYR A 82 -12.01 12.41 5.37
N GLY A 83 -12.54 11.67 4.41
CA GLY A 83 -12.67 10.22 4.48
C GLY A 83 -11.55 9.57 3.71
N ILE A 84 -10.79 8.70 4.37
CA ILE A 84 -9.84 7.79 3.72
C ILE A 84 -10.52 6.43 3.63
N PHE A 85 -10.82 5.98 2.41
CA PHE A 85 -11.53 4.74 2.16
C PHE A 85 -10.53 3.65 1.80
N LEU A 86 -10.49 2.60 2.62
CA LEU A 86 -9.50 1.53 2.48
C LEU A 86 -10.11 0.14 2.61
N LYS A 87 -9.36 -0.82 2.12
CA LYS A 87 -9.58 -2.25 2.27
C LYS A 87 -8.40 -2.88 3.00
N ALA A 88 -8.67 -3.84 3.89
CA ALA A 88 -7.68 -4.71 4.51
C ALA A 88 -8.11 -6.15 4.33
N CYS A 89 -7.30 -7.00 3.69
CA CYS A 89 -7.60 -8.41 3.44
C CYS A 89 -6.50 -9.30 4.01
N ASN A 90 -6.89 -10.36 4.71
CA ASN A 90 -5.95 -11.38 5.12
C ASN A 90 -5.58 -12.28 3.92
N ILE A 91 -4.32 -12.17 3.48
CA ILE A 91 -3.75 -12.97 2.38
C ILE A 91 -2.94 -14.17 2.86
N SER A 92 -2.88 -14.37 4.18
CA SER A 92 -2.17 -15.50 4.79
C SER A 92 -3.10 -16.70 5.01
N THR A 93 -2.51 -17.84 5.32
CA THR A 93 -3.24 -19.07 5.68
C THR A 93 -3.68 -19.12 7.15
N ASP A 94 -3.22 -18.17 7.96
CA ASP A 94 -3.50 -18.07 9.38
C ASP A 94 -4.37 -16.86 9.69
N LYS A 95 -5.02 -16.86 10.86
CA LYS A 95 -5.69 -15.65 11.37
C LYS A 95 -4.71 -14.51 11.56
N ARG A 96 -5.08 -13.31 11.12
CA ARG A 96 -4.27 -12.08 11.25
C ARG A 96 -5.10 -10.95 11.81
N SER A 97 -4.54 -10.21 12.75
CA SER A 97 -5.15 -8.96 13.20
C SER A 97 -4.81 -7.83 12.24
N THR A 98 -5.77 -6.97 11.97
CA THR A 98 -5.55 -5.77 11.18
C THR A 98 -4.96 -4.64 12.03
N ALA A 99 -4.34 -3.65 11.38
CA ALA A 99 -3.82 -2.46 12.03
C ALA A 99 -4.91 -1.67 12.75
N SER A 100 -4.56 -1.09 13.88
CA SER A 100 -5.40 -0.19 14.67
C SER A 100 -4.82 1.23 14.78
N GLU A 101 -3.59 1.42 14.36
CA GLU A 101 -2.87 2.68 14.46
C GLU A 101 -2.69 3.29 13.07
N PHE A 102 -3.27 4.47 12.90
CA PHE A 102 -3.25 5.24 11.66
C PHE A 102 -2.96 6.69 11.98
N VAL A 103 -2.07 7.30 11.22
CA VAL A 103 -1.73 8.72 11.39
C VAL A 103 -1.54 9.33 10.01
N VAL A 104 -2.19 10.46 9.74
CA VAL A 104 -1.84 11.27 8.58
C VAL A 104 -0.77 12.26 8.96
N LYS A 105 0.25 12.41 8.13
CA LYS A 105 1.30 13.41 8.26
C LYS A 105 1.30 14.32 7.04
N ASP A 106 1.63 15.59 7.27
CA ASP A 106 1.95 16.53 6.19
C ASP A 106 3.48 16.67 6.02
N ASN A 107 3.90 17.43 5.02
CA ASN A 107 5.34 17.65 4.74
C ASN A 107 6.07 18.53 5.80
N GLN A 108 5.36 18.98 6.83
CA GLN A 108 5.90 19.72 7.97
C GLN A 108 5.91 18.89 9.25
N ASP A 109 5.69 17.57 9.13
CA ASP A 109 5.61 16.62 10.25
C ASP A 109 4.43 16.89 11.23
N ASN A 110 3.42 17.67 10.84
CA ASN A 110 2.18 17.73 11.60
C ASN A 110 1.48 16.37 11.52
N ARG A 111 0.94 15.92 12.64
CA ARG A 111 0.32 14.59 12.79
C ARG A 111 -1.15 14.72 13.11
N PHE A 112 -1.96 13.94 12.42
CA PHE A 112 -3.41 13.91 12.59
C PHE A 112 -3.84 12.46 12.83
N GLU A 113 -4.61 12.25 13.89
CA GLU A 113 -5.20 10.95 14.22
C GLU A 113 -6.62 10.85 13.68
N PRO A 114 -7.13 9.62 13.43
CA PRO A 114 -8.51 9.44 12.99
C PRO A 114 -9.50 9.95 14.06
N GLU A 115 -10.54 10.64 13.62
CA GLU A 115 -11.69 10.99 14.45
C GLU A 115 -12.54 9.74 14.74
N PRO A 116 -13.00 9.54 15.97
CA PRO A 116 -13.82 8.39 16.29
C PRO A 116 -15.18 8.46 15.58
N LEU A 117 -15.58 7.36 14.97
CA LEU A 117 -16.90 7.19 14.38
C LEU A 117 -17.83 6.48 15.37
N PRO A 118 -19.16 6.74 15.30
CA PRO A 118 -20.13 5.96 16.05
C PRO A 118 -20.01 4.47 15.76
N ALA A 119 -20.20 3.63 16.78
CA ALA A 119 -20.07 2.17 16.67
C ALA A 119 -21.07 1.53 15.67
N ASP A 120 -22.18 2.21 15.39
CA ASP A 120 -23.22 1.83 14.43
C ASP A 120 -22.97 2.40 13.02
N ASN A 121 -21.84 3.07 12.78
CA ASN A 121 -21.50 3.55 11.46
C ASN A 121 -21.06 2.40 10.56
N ALA A 122 -21.92 2.04 9.61
CA ALA A 122 -21.69 0.92 8.71
C ALA A 122 -20.50 1.07 7.75
N PHE A 123 -19.93 2.26 7.66
CA PHE A 123 -18.75 2.55 6.82
C PHE A 123 -17.45 2.61 7.62
N ALA A 124 -17.52 2.64 8.96
CA ALA A 124 -16.32 2.78 9.80
C ALA A 124 -15.36 1.62 9.60
N TYR A 125 -14.07 1.94 9.48
CA TYR A 125 -13.04 0.93 9.63
C TYR A 125 -12.96 0.50 11.10
N THR A 126 -13.14 -0.80 11.34
CA THR A 126 -13.08 -1.37 12.68
C THR A 126 -12.00 -2.46 12.70
N PRO A 127 -10.88 -2.23 13.41
CA PRO A 127 -9.80 -3.21 13.50
C PRO A 127 -10.31 -4.50 14.14
N ARG A 128 -9.92 -5.64 13.57
CA ARG A 128 -10.27 -6.96 14.10
C ARG A 128 -9.33 -8.04 13.58
N THR A 129 -9.44 -9.22 14.14
CA THR A 129 -8.78 -10.42 13.58
C THR A 129 -9.60 -10.96 12.42
N LEU A 130 -8.95 -11.21 11.30
CA LEU A 130 -9.52 -11.77 10.09
C LEU A 130 -9.15 -13.25 9.95
N ASP A 131 -10.10 -14.06 9.53
CA ASP A 131 -9.83 -15.40 9.03
C ASP A 131 -9.12 -15.35 7.65
N PRO A 132 -8.46 -16.44 7.18
CA PRO A 132 -7.90 -16.48 5.84
C PRO A 132 -8.93 -16.05 4.78
N GLU A 133 -8.48 -15.22 3.82
CA GLU A 133 -9.29 -14.64 2.73
C GLU A 133 -10.39 -13.65 3.17
N GLU A 134 -10.54 -13.41 4.48
CA GLU A 134 -11.50 -12.42 5.00
C GLU A 134 -10.98 -10.99 4.79
N CYS A 135 -11.90 -10.05 4.57
CA CYS A 135 -11.59 -8.64 4.35
C CYS A 135 -12.40 -7.69 5.24
N ILE A 136 -11.86 -6.49 5.42
CA ILE A 136 -12.57 -5.28 5.86
C ILE A 136 -12.58 -4.32 4.65
N PRO A 137 -13.75 -3.83 4.20
CA PRO A 137 -15.10 -4.22 4.61
C PRO A 137 -15.46 -5.66 4.16
N GLU A 138 -16.41 -6.24 4.89
CA GLU A 138 -16.95 -7.56 4.53
C GLU A 138 -17.60 -7.56 3.15
N ALA A 139 -17.49 -8.71 2.47
CA ALA A 139 -18.13 -8.91 1.18
C ALA A 139 -19.66 -8.72 1.27
N GLY A 140 -20.22 -7.93 0.36
CA GLY A 140 -21.65 -7.62 0.32
C GLY A 140 -22.10 -6.55 1.30
N SER A 141 -21.22 -6.00 2.13
CA SER A 141 -21.55 -4.91 3.05
C SER A 141 -21.82 -3.59 2.32
N VAL A 142 -22.50 -2.65 2.99
CA VAL A 142 -22.73 -1.32 2.43
C VAL A 142 -21.42 -0.54 2.23
N ALA A 143 -20.39 -0.80 3.02
CA ALA A 143 -19.08 -0.20 2.85
C ALA A 143 -18.35 -0.74 1.61
N GLN A 144 -18.59 -2.00 1.23
CA GLN A 144 -18.02 -2.56 -0.01
C GLN A 144 -18.78 -2.11 -1.25
N LEU A 145 -20.12 -2.10 -1.18
CA LEU A 145 -21.01 -1.88 -2.32
C LEU A 145 -21.49 -0.43 -2.45
N GLY A 146 -21.13 0.43 -1.53
CA GLY A 146 -21.53 1.84 -1.48
C GLY A 146 -20.94 2.69 -2.61
N PRO A 147 -21.36 3.96 -2.69
CA PRO A 147 -20.86 4.89 -3.71
C PRO A 147 -19.34 5.09 -3.70
N THR A 148 -18.72 4.93 -2.53
CA THR A 148 -17.28 4.85 -2.35
C THR A 148 -16.97 3.51 -1.70
N ALA A 149 -16.30 2.63 -2.44
CA ALA A 149 -15.89 1.34 -1.91
C ALA A 149 -14.81 1.52 -0.83
N GLY A 150 -14.87 0.66 0.21
CA GLY A 150 -13.92 0.66 1.31
C GLY A 150 -14.54 1.02 2.65
N SER A 151 -13.88 0.60 3.73
CA SER A 151 -14.18 1.09 5.08
C SER A 151 -13.45 2.40 5.30
N MET A 152 -14.06 3.30 6.06
CA MET A 152 -13.62 4.68 6.18
C MET A 152 -12.89 4.94 7.51
N LEU A 153 -11.74 5.59 7.41
CA LEU A 153 -11.13 6.37 8.48
C LEU A 153 -11.56 7.83 8.28
N LEU A 154 -12.04 8.47 9.34
CA LEU A 154 -12.41 9.88 9.30
C LEU A 154 -11.27 10.72 9.86
N PHE A 155 -10.86 11.74 9.13
CA PHE A 155 -9.87 12.73 9.59
C PHE A 155 -10.46 14.13 9.55
N LYS A 156 -9.89 15.00 10.36
CA LYS A 156 -10.23 16.43 10.40
C LYS A 156 -8.95 17.23 10.32
N PHE A 157 -8.80 18.00 9.24
CA PHE A 157 -7.63 18.83 9.01
C PHE A 157 -7.95 20.31 9.09
N PRO A 158 -7.08 21.14 9.69
CA PRO A 158 -7.11 22.58 9.43
C PRO A 158 -6.90 22.82 7.93
N LEU A 159 -7.62 23.76 7.34
CA LEU A 159 -7.54 24.04 5.89
C LEU A 159 -6.11 24.38 5.44
N GLU A 160 -5.34 25.08 6.27
CA GLU A 160 -3.96 25.42 5.99
C GLU A 160 -3.05 24.19 5.84
N ASN A 161 -3.33 23.09 6.57
CA ASN A 161 -2.51 21.88 6.49
C ASN A 161 -2.78 21.05 5.22
N THR A 162 -3.92 21.24 4.56
CA THR A 162 -4.22 20.53 3.30
C THR A 162 -3.35 21.03 2.13
N GLU A 163 -2.70 22.19 2.29
CA GLU A 163 -1.74 22.72 1.32
C GLU A 163 -0.30 22.22 1.56
N ASN A 164 -0.03 21.62 2.71
CA ASN A 164 1.29 21.08 3.08
C ASN A 164 1.53 19.70 2.48
N ARG A 165 1.55 19.59 1.16
CA ARG A 165 1.69 18.32 0.43
C ARG A 165 3.12 17.84 0.30
N PRO A 166 3.36 16.51 0.21
CA PRO A 166 2.36 15.45 0.25
C PRO A 166 1.76 15.26 1.65
N LEU A 167 0.49 14.80 1.69
CA LEU A 167 -0.09 14.20 2.89
C LEU A 167 0.06 12.69 2.79
N GLU A 168 0.46 12.06 3.87
CA GLU A 168 0.80 10.64 3.90
C GLU A 168 0.05 9.93 5.03
N LEU A 169 -0.64 8.83 4.72
CA LEU A 169 -1.22 7.93 5.72
C LEU A 169 -0.16 6.91 6.14
N GLU A 170 0.31 7.01 7.37
CA GLU A 170 1.13 5.99 8.02
C GLU A 170 0.21 4.96 8.68
N ILE A 171 0.44 3.68 8.38
CA ILE A 171 -0.19 2.53 9.01
C ILE A 171 0.87 1.84 9.86
N GLU A 172 0.56 1.57 11.13
CA GLU A 172 1.47 0.84 12.02
C GLU A 172 0.80 -0.45 12.53
N GLN A 173 1.54 -1.56 12.45
CA GLN A 173 1.12 -2.86 12.94
C GLN A 173 2.33 -3.65 13.43
N ASN A 174 2.31 -4.08 14.70
CA ASN A 174 3.38 -4.89 15.31
C ASN A 174 4.79 -4.29 15.16
N GLY A 175 4.90 -2.96 15.14
CA GLY A 175 6.17 -2.24 14.98
C GLY A 175 6.64 -2.12 13.52
N GLU A 176 5.90 -2.65 12.58
CA GLU A 176 6.11 -2.42 11.15
C GLU A 176 5.26 -1.21 10.71
N LYS A 177 5.83 -0.38 9.85
CA LYS A 177 5.17 0.81 9.30
C LYS A 177 5.16 0.78 7.80
N ARG A 178 4.06 1.25 7.22
CA ARG A 178 3.89 1.47 5.78
C ARG A 178 3.15 2.77 5.55
N THR A 179 3.41 3.37 4.41
CA THR A 179 2.91 4.71 4.11
C THR A 179 2.22 4.74 2.75
N PHE A 180 1.10 5.44 2.68
CA PHE A 180 0.41 5.79 1.45
C PHE A 180 0.47 7.30 1.23
N GLU A 181 0.88 7.74 0.05
CA GLU A 181 0.71 9.12 -0.40
C GLU A 181 -0.77 9.32 -0.79
N LEU A 182 -1.41 10.33 -0.20
CA LEU A 182 -2.83 10.62 -0.37
C LEU A 182 -3.05 11.62 -1.50
N ASP A 183 -4.04 11.35 -2.33
CA ASP A 183 -4.44 12.23 -3.44
C ASP A 183 -5.47 13.28 -2.94
N ILE A 184 -5.00 14.29 -2.17
CA ILE A 184 -5.81 15.40 -1.62
C ILE A 184 -5.56 16.68 -2.42
#